data_0e9cc4fa6c99c38b5f0b2ee2294fde7d
#
_entry.id   0e9cc4fa6c99c38b5f0b2ee2294fde7d
#
_cell.length_a   1.000
_cell.length_b   1.000
_cell.length_c   1.000
_cell.angle_alpha   90.00
_cell.angle_beta   90.00
_cell.angle_gamma   90.00
#
_symmetry.space_group_name_H-M   'P 1'
#
loop_
_entity.id
_entity.type
_entity.pdbx_description
1 polymer ?
#
loop_
_entity_poly.entity_id
_entity_poly.type
_entity_poly.pdbx_seq_one_letter_code
_entity_poly.pdbx_strand_id
1 'polypeptide(L)'
;MTDTRRIFAGVSGSPGSVHALRQAADLAHHHDAVLIPMLAWVPPDSTRLPWPELRQVWHDDAWQRLWDTLDTAFGGLPAGISTQPVVLRGKPGQVLAGVARQDGDVLVIGAGRRGLLRRLARCRTARYCLANAHCPVLAIPPPSLAQQAGYGLRGWAFRHRRIPAPQPA
;
A
#
# COMPACT_ATOMS: atom_id res chain seq x y z
N MET A 1 -3.71 -27.02 -9.23
CA MET A 1 -4.01 -25.86 -8.37
C MET A 1 -3.29 -24.69 -8.98
N THR A 2 -4.01 -23.77 -9.60
CA THR A 2 -3.44 -22.54 -10.17
C THR A 2 -2.94 -21.68 -9.02
N ASP A 3 -1.62 -21.61 -8.88
CA ASP A 3 -0.97 -20.72 -7.92
C ASP A 3 -1.26 -19.27 -8.34
N THR A 4 -2.27 -18.67 -7.71
CA THR A 4 -2.69 -17.30 -8.04
C THR A 4 -1.61 -16.34 -7.55
N ARG A 5 -0.87 -15.76 -8.47
CA ARG A 5 0.16 -14.75 -8.14
C ARG A 5 -0.45 -13.59 -7.36
N ARG A 6 0.25 -13.13 -6.34
CA ARG A 6 -0.20 -12.03 -5.48
C ARG A 6 0.81 -10.89 -5.49
N ILE A 7 0.32 -9.69 -5.65
CA ILE A 7 1.15 -8.49 -5.63
C ILE A 7 0.74 -7.63 -4.44
N PHE A 8 1.58 -7.61 -3.44
CA PHE A 8 1.40 -6.82 -2.23
C PHE A 8 1.91 -5.41 -2.44
N ALA A 9 1.12 -4.40 -2.12
CA ALA A 9 1.50 -3.00 -2.23
C ALA A 9 1.49 -2.32 -0.85
N GLY A 10 2.65 -1.90 -0.37
CA GLY A 10 2.76 -1.16 0.89
C GLY A 10 2.25 0.27 0.76
N VAL A 11 1.17 0.59 1.47
CA VAL A 11 0.48 1.88 1.46
C VAL A 11 0.77 2.66 2.73
N SER A 12 1.02 3.96 2.61
CA SER A 12 1.27 4.88 3.73
C SER A 12 0.60 6.25 3.58
N GLY A 13 -0.21 6.47 2.52
CA GLY A 13 -0.80 7.76 2.19
C GLY A 13 0.19 8.79 1.59
N SER A 14 1.47 8.48 1.49
CA SER A 14 2.45 9.39 0.89
C SER A 14 2.39 9.36 -0.65
N PRO A 15 2.77 10.47 -1.36
CA PRO A 15 2.81 10.48 -2.82
C PRO A 15 3.67 9.36 -3.43
N GLY A 16 4.74 8.96 -2.74
CA GLY A 16 5.58 7.84 -3.15
C GLY A 16 4.88 6.49 -3.02
N SER A 17 4.02 6.29 -2.00
CA SER A 17 3.24 5.06 -1.87
C SER A 17 2.07 5.01 -2.86
N VAL A 18 1.46 6.16 -3.20
CA VAL A 18 0.45 6.25 -4.28
C VAL A 18 1.05 5.84 -5.62
N HIS A 19 2.27 6.33 -5.92
CA HIS A 19 2.96 5.94 -7.15
C HIS A 19 3.33 4.45 -7.15
N ALA A 20 3.83 3.93 -6.04
CA ALA A 20 4.13 2.50 -5.90
C ALA A 20 2.87 1.63 -6.06
N LEU A 21 1.74 2.07 -5.51
CA LEU A 21 0.46 1.37 -5.64
C LEU A 21 -0.01 1.31 -7.11
N ARG A 22 0.16 2.39 -7.89
CA ARG A 22 -0.13 2.38 -9.33
C ARG A 22 0.74 1.39 -10.09
N GLN A 23 2.05 1.38 -9.80
CA GLN A 23 2.97 0.41 -10.41
C GLN A 23 2.64 -1.04 -10.02
N ALA A 24 2.18 -1.27 -8.79
CA ALA A 24 1.70 -2.57 -8.35
C ALA A 24 0.44 -3.01 -9.09
N ALA A 25 -0.49 -2.09 -9.35
CA ALA A 25 -1.69 -2.37 -10.13
C ALA A 25 -1.36 -2.69 -11.60
N ASP A 26 -0.47 -1.92 -12.21
CA ASP A 26 0.01 -2.21 -13.57
C ASP A 26 0.65 -3.61 -13.65
N LEU A 27 1.46 -3.96 -12.66
CA LEU A 27 2.09 -5.27 -12.56
C LEU A 27 1.04 -6.38 -12.37
N ALA A 28 0.05 -6.17 -11.50
CA ALA A 28 -1.04 -7.12 -11.26
C ALA A 28 -1.86 -7.35 -12.53
N HIS A 29 -2.17 -6.31 -13.27
CA HIS A 29 -2.87 -6.40 -14.54
C HIS A 29 -2.09 -7.21 -15.59
N HIS A 30 -0.79 -6.95 -15.75
CA HIS A 30 0.05 -7.64 -16.73
C HIS A 30 0.25 -9.13 -16.43
N HIS A 31 0.17 -9.53 -15.17
CA HIS A 31 0.42 -10.90 -14.72
C HIS A 31 -0.84 -11.66 -14.32
N ASP A 32 -2.03 -11.10 -14.53
CA ASP A 32 -3.31 -11.66 -14.06
C ASP A 32 -3.25 -12.05 -12.57
N ALA A 33 -2.69 -11.16 -11.77
CA ALA A 33 -2.42 -11.37 -10.36
C ALA A 33 -3.42 -10.62 -9.47
N VAL A 34 -3.59 -11.09 -8.24
CA VAL A 34 -4.36 -10.37 -7.23
C VAL A 34 -3.54 -9.24 -6.64
N LEU A 35 -4.07 -8.02 -6.69
CA LEU A 35 -3.50 -6.86 -6.01
C LEU A 35 -3.93 -6.82 -4.55
N ILE A 36 -2.98 -6.72 -3.64
CA ILE A 36 -3.23 -6.64 -2.19
C ILE A 36 -2.63 -5.33 -1.63
N PRO A 37 -3.38 -4.22 -1.69
CA PRO A 37 -2.96 -2.99 -1.03
C PRO A 37 -2.96 -3.17 0.49
N MET A 38 -1.83 -2.89 1.14
CA MET A 38 -1.67 -3.12 2.58
C MET A 38 -1.24 -1.86 3.31
N LEU A 39 -1.99 -1.51 4.35
CA LEU A 39 -1.61 -0.50 5.30
C LEU A 39 -1.34 -1.13 6.67
N ALA A 40 -0.13 -0.92 7.18
CA ALA A 40 0.22 -1.33 8.53
C ALA A 40 0.15 -0.14 9.49
N TRP A 41 -0.45 -0.33 10.65
CA TRP A 41 -0.59 0.70 11.67
C TRP A 41 -0.07 0.23 13.04
N VAL A 42 0.44 1.17 13.79
CA VAL A 42 0.90 0.94 15.17
C VAL A 42 0.13 1.89 16.07
N PRO A 43 -0.45 1.40 17.19
CA PRO A 43 -1.02 2.31 18.17
C PRO A 43 0.07 3.26 18.70
N PRO A 44 -0.27 4.52 19.01
CA PRO A 44 0.67 5.44 19.65
C PRO A 44 1.25 4.85 20.93
N ASP A 45 2.53 5.16 21.24
CA ASP A 45 3.23 4.64 22.42
C ASP A 45 2.60 5.04 23.80
N SER A 46 1.62 5.93 23.78
CA SER A 46 0.77 6.26 24.94
C SER A 46 -0.17 5.12 25.37
N THR A 47 0.05 3.90 24.92
CA THR A 47 -0.74 2.68 25.14
C THR A 47 -0.72 2.13 26.57
N ARG A 48 -0.34 2.91 27.55
CA ARG A 48 -0.75 2.66 28.94
C ARG A 48 -2.22 2.99 29.19
N LEU A 49 -2.92 3.51 28.18
CA LEU A 49 -4.37 3.73 28.26
C LEU A 49 -5.10 2.41 27.93
N PRO A 50 -5.78 1.81 28.90
CA PRO A 50 -6.39 0.48 28.78
C PRO A 50 -7.76 0.52 28.06
N TRP A 51 -7.94 1.40 27.05
CA TRP A 51 -9.25 1.62 26.44
C TRP A 51 -9.34 0.88 25.10
N PRO A 52 -10.08 -0.25 25.07
CA PRO A 52 -10.32 -1.03 23.85
C PRO A 52 -10.93 -0.19 22.72
N GLU A 53 -11.76 0.79 23.08
CA GLU A 53 -12.48 1.69 22.18
C GLU A 53 -11.53 2.53 21.31
N LEU A 54 -10.42 3.02 21.86
CA LEU A 54 -9.41 3.75 21.09
C LEU A 54 -8.71 2.87 20.04
N ARG A 55 -8.64 1.59 20.27
CA ARG A 55 -8.05 0.63 19.32
C ARG A 55 -8.89 0.53 18.06
N GLN A 56 -10.22 0.55 18.22
CA GLN A 56 -11.14 0.55 17.09
C GLN A 56 -11.01 1.85 16.28
N VAL A 57 -10.97 2.99 16.95
CA VAL A 57 -10.81 4.30 16.30
C VAL A 57 -9.53 4.34 15.41
N TRP A 58 -8.41 3.84 15.91
CA TRP A 58 -7.16 3.79 15.13
C TRP A 58 -7.20 2.79 13.97
N HIS A 59 -7.88 1.69 14.16
CA HIS A 59 -8.11 0.72 13.10
C HIS A 59 -8.96 1.32 11.98
N ASP A 60 -10.04 2.00 12.34
CA ASP A 60 -10.95 2.66 11.39
C ASP A 60 -10.26 3.81 10.65
N ASP A 61 -9.43 4.62 11.34
CA ASP A 61 -8.59 5.63 10.73
C ASP A 61 -7.55 5.01 9.75
N ALA A 62 -7.02 3.85 10.06
CA ALA A 62 -6.11 3.14 9.16
C ALA A 62 -6.84 2.66 7.89
N TRP A 63 -8.07 2.15 8.01
CA TRP A 63 -8.93 1.81 6.89
C TRP A 63 -9.26 3.04 6.04
N GLN A 64 -9.66 4.15 6.67
CA GLN A 64 -9.95 5.39 5.97
C GLN A 64 -8.75 5.85 5.14
N ARG A 65 -7.55 5.86 5.73
CA ARG A 65 -6.31 6.24 5.01
C ARG A 65 -5.99 5.30 3.85
N LEU A 66 -6.28 4.01 3.97
CA LEU A 66 -6.11 3.06 2.86
C LEU A 66 -7.07 3.39 1.72
N TRP A 67 -8.35 3.63 2.04
CA TRP A 67 -9.36 4.01 1.05
C TRP A 67 -9.06 5.35 0.39
N ASP A 68 -8.67 6.37 1.14
CA ASP A 68 -8.27 7.68 0.60
C ASP A 68 -7.08 7.55 -0.36
N THR A 69 -6.18 6.61 -0.08
CA THR A 69 -5.04 6.34 -0.97
C THR A 69 -5.47 5.63 -2.24
N LEU A 70 -6.39 4.68 -2.17
CA LEU A 70 -6.97 4.00 -3.32
C LEU A 70 -7.77 4.98 -4.19
N ASP A 71 -8.56 5.85 -3.56
CA ASP A 71 -9.29 6.91 -4.25
C ASP A 71 -8.35 7.90 -4.94
N THR A 72 -7.30 8.34 -4.27
CA THR A 72 -6.25 9.18 -4.86
C THR A 72 -5.52 8.50 -6.02
N ALA A 73 -5.31 7.19 -5.93
CA ALA A 73 -4.61 6.45 -6.96
C ALA A 73 -5.47 6.17 -8.19
N PHE A 74 -6.73 5.77 -8.00
CA PHE A 74 -7.58 5.19 -9.03
C PHE A 74 -9.00 5.77 -9.11
N GLY A 75 -9.42 6.61 -8.15
CA GLY A 75 -10.81 7.03 -7.99
C GLY A 75 -11.68 5.93 -7.38
N GLY A 76 -11.09 5.00 -6.62
CA GLY A 76 -11.72 3.84 -6.01
C GLY A 76 -10.86 2.58 -6.17
N LEU A 77 -11.46 1.42 -6.37
CA LEU A 77 -10.72 0.20 -6.71
C LEU A 77 -10.33 0.20 -8.19
N PRO A 78 -9.13 -0.29 -8.54
CA PRO A 78 -8.71 -0.37 -9.94
C PRO A 78 -9.62 -1.32 -10.73
N ALA A 79 -10.07 -0.88 -11.90
CA ALA A 79 -10.93 -1.68 -12.77
C ALA A 79 -10.14 -2.83 -13.43
N GLY A 80 -10.79 -3.98 -13.60
CA GLY A 80 -10.21 -5.13 -14.30
C GLY A 80 -9.12 -5.89 -13.53
N ILE A 81 -8.94 -5.60 -12.23
CA ILE A 81 -7.96 -6.26 -11.37
C ILE A 81 -8.65 -6.76 -10.11
N SER A 82 -8.46 -8.02 -9.77
CA SER A 82 -8.88 -8.55 -8.46
C SER A 82 -8.08 -7.83 -7.37
N THR A 83 -8.78 -7.08 -6.49
CA THR A 83 -8.13 -6.26 -5.47
C THR A 83 -8.67 -6.60 -4.08
N GLN A 84 -7.77 -6.88 -3.14
CA GLN A 84 -8.07 -7.25 -1.77
C GLN A 84 -7.35 -6.30 -0.79
N PRO A 85 -7.92 -5.15 -0.42
CA PRO A 85 -7.30 -4.22 0.53
C PRO A 85 -7.22 -4.86 1.92
N VAL A 86 -6.11 -4.64 2.63
CA VAL A 86 -5.86 -5.21 3.97
C VAL A 86 -5.24 -4.17 4.89
N VAL A 87 -5.76 -4.10 6.13
CA VAL A 87 -5.19 -3.29 7.20
C VAL A 87 -4.69 -4.21 8.30
N LEU A 88 -3.43 -4.07 8.68
CA LEU A 88 -2.78 -4.92 9.68
C LEU A 88 -2.15 -4.09 10.79
N ARG A 89 -2.27 -4.60 12.03
CA ARG A 89 -1.60 -4.01 13.18
C ARG A 89 -0.15 -4.48 13.27
N GLY A 90 0.78 -3.56 13.36
CA GLY A 90 2.20 -3.85 13.56
C GLY A 90 3.12 -2.85 12.90
N LYS A 91 4.43 -2.97 13.18
CA LYS A 91 5.45 -2.11 12.54
C LYS A 91 5.47 -2.38 11.03
N PRO A 92 5.31 -1.34 10.17
CA PRO A 92 5.11 -1.52 8.73
C PRO A 92 6.12 -2.47 8.06
N GLY A 93 7.42 -2.31 8.34
CA GLY A 93 8.44 -3.17 7.74
C GLY A 93 8.28 -4.65 8.11
N GLN A 94 7.96 -4.94 9.39
CA GLN A 94 7.79 -6.31 9.88
C GLN A 94 6.54 -6.96 9.28
N VAL A 95 5.43 -6.23 9.25
CA VAL A 95 4.17 -6.70 8.69
C VAL A 95 4.32 -6.99 7.20
N LEU A 96 4.82 -6.01 6.43
CA LEU A 96 4.98 -6.15 4.99
C LEU A 96 5.91 -7.30 4.59
N ALA A 97 7.06 -7.43 5.27
CA ALA A 97 8.00 -8.52 5.01
C ALA A 97 7.46 -9.90 5.44
N GLY A 98 6.53 -9.91 6.40
CA GLY A 98 6.01 -11.15 6.99
C GLY A 98 4.84 -11.79 6.25
N VAL A 99 4.13 -11.05 5.39
CA VAL A 99 2.89 -11.57 4.75
C VAL A 99 3.12 -12.20 3.38
N ALA A 100 4.08 -11.71 2.62
CA ALA A 100 4.42 -12.21 1.28
C ALA A 100 5.44 -13.37 1.42
N ARG A 101 4.95 -14.61 1.43
CA ARG A 101 5.76 -15.80 1.72
C ARG A 101 5.55 -16.96 0.75
N GLN A 102 4.58 -16.85 -0.16
CA GLN A 102 4.34 -17.90 -1.15
C GLN A 102 5.20 -17.68 -2.40
N ASP A 103 5.48 -18.77 -3.10
CA ASP A 103 6.12 -18.69 -4.41
C ASP A 103 5.22 -17.89 -5.35
N GLY A 104 5.80 -16.93 -6.07
CA GLY A 104 5.06 -16.00 -6.93
C GLY A 104 4.57 -14.71 -6.26
N ASP A 105 4.72 -14.56 -4.94
CA ASP A 105 4.46 -13.29 -4.27
C ASP A 105 5.48 -12.21 -4.67
N VAL A 106 5.01 -10.98 -4.82
CA VAL A 106 5.87 -9.80 -5.05
C VAL A 106 5.44 -8.69 -4.11
N LEU A 107 6.39 -8.06 -3.44
CA LEU A 107 6.15 -6.91 -2.57
C LEU A 107 6.59 -5.61 -3.25
N VAL A 108 5.66 -4.69 -3.46
CA VAL A 108 5.89 -3.37 -4.05
C VAL A 108 5.80 -2.30 -2.97
N ILE A 109 6.82 -1.46 -2.85
CA ILE A 109 6.89 -0.41 -1.84
C ILE A 109 7.47 0.89 -2.41
N GLY A 110 7.06 2.03 -1.86
CA GLY A 110 7.71 3.30 -2.19
C GLY A 110 9.11 3.41 -1.57
N ALA A 111 10.10 3.78 -2.37
CA ALA A 111 11.49 3.95 -1.93
C ALA A 111 11.74 5.26 -1.14
N GLY A 112 10.69 6.03 -0.82
CA GLY A 112 10.82 7.33 -0.14
C GLY A 112 11.16 8.49 -1.09
N ARG A 113 11.38 9.73 -0.54
CA ARG A 113 11.58 10.95 -1.33
C ARG A 113 12.86 10.91 -2.16
N ARG A 114 12.81 11.50 -3.38
CA ARG A 114 14.01 11.69 -4.24
C ARG A 114 15.10 12.48 -3.53
N GLY A 115 16.31 12.03 -3.68
CA GLY A 115 17.52 12.70 -3.25
C GLY A 115 18.49 11.76 -2.56
N LEU A 116 19.49 11.33 -3.33
CA LEU A 116 20.72 10.59 -2.96
C LEU A 116 20.53 9.29 -2.17
N LEU A 117 21.37 8.32 -2.46
CA LEU A 117 21.61 7.05 -1.75
C LEU A 117 21.57 7.16 -0.20
N ARG A 118 21.84 8.34 0.35
CA ARG A 118 21.69 8.66 1.78
C ARG A 118 20.26 8.60 2.33
N ARG A 119 19.20 8.53 1.48
CA ARG A 119 17.79 8.57 1.93
C ARG A 119 17.09 7.22 1.88
N LEU A 120 17.58 6.24 1.14
CA LEU A 120 17.23 4.83 1.38
C LEU A 120 17.57 4.45 2.83
N ALA A 121 18.63 5.02 3.38
CA ALA A 121 18.99 4.86 4.79
C ALA A 121 17.93 5.40 5.77
N ARG A 122 17.05 6.32 5.35
CA ARG A 122 15.99 6.89 6.20
C ARG A 122 14.61 6.26 6.01
N CYS A 123 14.35 5.56 4.90
CA CYS A 123 13.12 4.79 4.72
C CYS A 123 13.24 3.45 5.45
N ARG A 124 13.00 3.47 6.75
CA ARG A 124 13.14 2.29 7.63
C ARG A 124 12.34 1.10 7.13
N THR A 125 11.13 1.33 6.60
CA THR A 125 10.25 0.29 6.06
C THR A 125 10.86 -0.38 4.83
N ALA A 126 11.27 0.38 3.80
CA ALA A 126 11.83 -0.17 2.57
C ALA A 126 13.11 -0.96 2.85
N ARG A 127 13.99 -0.41 3.69
CA ARG A 127 15.23 -1.09 4.08
C ARG A 127 14.97 -2.38 4.83
N TYR A 128 13.97 -2.38 5.72
CA TYR A 128 13.60 -3.59 6.46
C TYR A 128 13.04 -4.65 5.50
N CYS A 129 12.13 -4.29 4.59
CA CYS A 129 11.58 -5.22 3.61
C CYS A 129 12.65 -5.81 2.69
N LEU A 130 13.57 -4.99 2.15
CA LEU A 130 14.67 -5.45 1.31
C LEU A 130 15.62 -6.42 2.02
N ALA A 131 15.76 -6.29 3.35
CA ALA A 131 16.65 -7.16 4.14
C ALA A 131 15.96 -8.42 4.68
N ASN A 132 14.62 -8.43 4.82
CA ASN A 132 13.90 -9.46 5.57
C ASN A 132 12.70 -10.07 4.82
N ALA A 133 12.35 -9.62 3.63
CA ALA A 133 11.27 -10.23 2.87
C ALA A 133 11.71 -11.58 2.29
N HIS A 134 10.76 -12.51 2.23
CA HIS A 134 10.96 -13.85 1.65
C HIS A 134 10.54 -13.92 0.16
N CYS A 135 10.18 -12.79 -0.43
CA CYS A 135 9.77 -12.64 -1.82
C CYS A 135 10.56 -11.50 -2.49
N PRO A 136 10.52 -11.40 -3.83
CA PRO A 136 11.03 -10.24 -4.55
C PRO A 136 10.41 -8.94 -4.06
N VAL A 137 11.25 -7.91 -3.84
CA VAL A 137 10.84 -6.59 -3.38
C VAL A 137 11.15 -5.54 -4.44
N LEU A 138 10.11 -4.87 -4.93
CA LEU A 138 10.20 -3.76 -5.86
C LEU A 138 10.11 -2.43 -5.10
N ALA A 139 11.22 -1.72 -5.00
CA ALA A 139 11.29 -0.41 -4.38
C ALA A 139 11.13 0.68 -5.45
N ILE A 140 9.93 1.27 -5.52
CA ILE A 140 9.56 2.26 -6.53
C ILE A 140 10.01 3.67 -6.11
N PRO A 141 10.85 4.35 -6.89
CA PRO A 141 11.22 5.73 -6.60
C PRO A 141 10.01 6.66 -6.75
N PRO A 142 9.99 7.82 -6.06
CA PRO A 142 8.91 8.79 -6.24
C PRO A 142 8.87 9.28 -7.69
N PRO A 143 7.67 9.59 -8.22
CA PRO A 143 7.51 10.05 -9.59
C PRO A 143 8.27 11.34 -9.87
N SER A 144 8.72 11.55 -11.10
CA SER A 144 9.29 12.83 -11.53
C SER A 144 8.23 13.93 -11.49
N LEU A 145 8.66 15.20 -11.43
CA LEU A 145 7.73 16.32 -11.51
C LEU A 145 6.84 16.25 -12.76
N ALA A 146 7.40 15.82 -13.91
CA ALA A 146 6.66 15.61 -15.15
C ALA A 146 5.61 14.50 -15.02
N GLN A 147 5.92 13.40 -14.32
CA GLN A 147 4.95 12.33 -14.04
C GLN A 147 3.87 12.78 -13.06
N GLN A 148 4.20 13.62 -12.07
CA GLN A 148 3.22 14.18 -11.14
C GLN A 148 2.20 15.07 -11.87
N ALA A 149 2.63 15.91 -12.80
CA ALA A 149 1.75 16.73 -13.63
C ALA A 149 0.80 15.88 -14.52
N GLY A 150 1.29 14.78 -15.07
CA GLY A 150 0.49 13.85 -15.89
C GLY A 150 -0.60 13.10 -15.09
N TYR A 151 -0.39 12.85 -13.80
CA TYR A 151 -1.39 12.20 -12.94
C TYR A 151 -2.55 13.14 -12.56
N GLY A 152 -2.31 14.44 -12.46
CA GLY A 152 -3.35 15.43 -12.19
C GLY A 152 -4.41 15.55 -13.29
N LEU A 153 -4.02 15.32 -14.55
CA LEU A 153 -4.92 15.42 -15.71
C LEU A 153 -5.75 14.13 -15.94
N ARG A 154 -5.28 12.97 -15.52
CA ARG A 154 -6.01 11.69 -15.68
C ARG A 154 -6.99 11.39 -14.55
N GLY A 155 -6.78 11.90 -13.34
CA GLY A 155 -7.68 11.73 -12.20
C GLY A 155 -9.04 12.44 -12.33
N TRP A 156 -9.17 13.38 -13.27
CA TRP A 156 -10.40 14.17 -13.48
C TRP A 156 -11.45 13.46 -14.35
N ALA A 157 -11.10 12.38 -15.02
CA ALA A 157 -11.98 11.69 -15.97
C ALA A 157 -12.82 10.54 -15.34
N PHE A 158 -12.57 10.14 -14.11
CA PHE A 158 -13.33 9.07 -13.46
C PHE A 158 -14.21 9.61 -12.33
N ARG A 159 -15.46 9.88 -12.66
CA ARG A 159 -16.51 10.41 -11.78
C ARG A 159 -17.05 9.30 -10.85
N HIS A 160 -16.88 9.49 -9.54
CA HIS A 160 -17.62 8.97 -8.39
C HIS A 160 -18.56 7.76 -8.59
N ARG A 161 -18.13 6.58 -8.21
CA ARG A 161 -19.02 5.60 -7.57
C ARG A 161 -18.70 5.61 -6.07
N ARG A 162 -19.69 5.99 -5.27
CA ARG A 162 -19.61 5.84 -3.80
C ARG A 162 -19.47 4.35 -3.50
N ILE A 163 -18.41 3.99 -2.81
CA ILE A 163 -18.20 2.64 -2.32
C ILE A 163 -18.98 2.52 -1.01
N PRO A 164 -19.85 1.51 -0.85
CA PRO A 164 -20.50 1.28 0.44
C PRO A 164 -19.46 0.90 1.49
N ALA A 165 -19.63 1.42 2.70
CA ALA A 165 -18.80 1.05 3.84
C ALA A 165 -18.89 -0.47 4.08
N PRO A 166 -17.78 -1.14 4.48
CA PRO A 166 -17.82 -2.55 4.85
C PRO A 166 -18.80 -2.73 6.01
N GLN A 167 -19.76 -3.64 5.86
CA GLN A 167 -20.68 -4.00 6.93
C GLN A 167 -19.90 -4.78 7.99
N PRO A 168 -20.06 -4.50 9.28
CA PRO A 168 -19.48 -5.31 10.34
C PRO A 168 -20.11 -6.70 10.31
N ALA A 169 -19.23 -7.73 10.38
CA ALA A 169 -19.63 -9.11 10.61
C ALA A 169 -19.96 -9.34 12.08
#